data_ef8aa17c24b0a3c6a37918bd842cf9bc
#
_entry.id   ef8aa17c24b0a3c6a37918bd842cf9bc
#
_cell.length_a   1.000
_cell.length_b   1.000
_cell.length_c   1.000
_cell.angle_alpha   90.00
_cell.angle_beta   90.00
_cell.angle_gamma   90.00
#
_symmetry.space_group_name_H-M   'P 1'
#
loop_
_entity.id
_entity.type
_entity.pdbx_description
1 polymer ?
#
loop_
_entity_poly.entity_id
_entity_poly.type
_entity_poly.pdbx_seq_one_letter_code
_entity_poly.pdbx_strand_id
1 'polypeptide(L)'
;MKKHSKNAIQYKRGASLKKSEVLLRSISAILCLVFVLAACVSCTSYASSDEVATLNAELNDAIAELDSLKESYEAAQKEIDALKSGGEEAQKELDALKTSNETAQQEITSLKTSNETAQQEIDALKGSNKAAQQEISTLKDGNKAAQDEIDTLKESNDAAKQEIDSLKSDNTTMRQEIDSLKSSNEAALQEIEKLKAQIQELENGTTPEEPVQKIKIYIDQGHNPTSYHNAGASGNGLYEQDLTYSIGILLAELLEEDGRFEVCLSRPTADTVLGTDNDSSLDARVHGAKDFGADYFISLHINSYTDGTANGIEVYAAEQDSVSYDFGSSLLQGLIDSTNLRNRGMKLNPELRVLKNATMPATLLEMGFISNSSDAALLSQSPELFAQGIYDGILDYFDLPSNETPKN
;
A
#
# COMPACT_ATOMS: atom_id res chain seq x y z
N MET A 1 11.06 -3.59 29.56
CA MET A 1 10.57 -2.72 28.49
C MET A 1 11.56 -1.71 27.88
N LYS A 2 12.74 -1.44 28.46
CA LYS A 2 13.72 -0.46 27.90
C LYS A 2 14.65 -0.99 26.79
N LYS A 3 14.65 -2.30 26.48
CA LYS A 3 15.57 -2.89 25.46
C LYS A 3 14.99 -2.91 24.04
N HIS A 4 13.66 -2.89 23.88
CA HIS A 4 13.02 -2.90 22.54
C HIS A 4 12.95 -1.52 21.86
N SER A 5 12.94 -0.43 22.64
CA SER A 5 12.91 0.94 22.09
C SER A 5 14.21 1.35 21.40
N LYS A 6 15.38 0.87 21.88
CA LYS A 6 16.68 1.22 21.27
C LYS A 6 16.90 0.57 19.90
N ASN A 7 16.39 -0.65 19.70
CA ASN A 7 16.55 -1.36 18.42
C ASN A 7 15.67 -0.79 17.30
N ALA A 8 14.47 -0.28 17.62
CA ALA A 8 13.58 0.36 16.64
C ALA A 8 14.15 1.70 16.13
N ILE A 9 14.81 2.47 16.99
CA ILE A 9 15.44 3.76 16.62
C ILE A 9 16.69 3.52 15.77
N GLN A 10 17.45 2.47 16.04
CA GLN A 10 18.64 2.12 15.27
C GLN A 10 18.28 1.57 13.88
N TYR A 11 17.17 0.83 13.75
CA TYR A 11 16.69 0.32 12.45
C TYR A 11 16.15 1.45 11.57
N LYS A 12 15.43 2.43 12.14
CA LYS A 12 14.96 3.62 11.40
C LYS A 12 16.09 4.53 10.95
N ARG A 13 17.15 4.71 11.75
CA ARG A 13 18.35 5.45 11.34
C ARG A 13 19.12 4.76 10.20
N GLY A 14 19.24 3.44 10.23
CA GLY A 14 19.89 2.67 9.16
C GLY A 14 19.15 2.72 7.83
N ALA A 15 17.83 2.74 7.85
CA ALA A 15 17.01 2.81 6.63
C ALA A 15 17.02 4.22 6.00
N SER A 16 17.07 5.29 6.82
CA SER A 16 17.18 6.67 6.33
C SER A 16 18.54 6.96 5.73
N LEU A 17 19.63 6.51 6.36
CA LEU A 17 21.00 6.66 5.84
C LEU A 17 21.19 5.91 4.50
N LYS A 18 20.62 4.72 4.33
CA LYS A 18 20.69 3.99 3.06
C LYS A 18 19.94 4.69 1.91
N LYS A 19 18.81 5.34 2.20
CA LYS A 19 18.06 6.10 1.18
C LYS A 19 18.81 7.35 0.72
N SER A 20 19.46 8.08 1.62
CA SER A 20 20.29 9.26 1.27
C SER A 20 21.55 8.87 0.51
N GLU A 21 22.17 7.72 0.82
CA GLU A 21 23.33 7.20 0.05
C GLU A 21 22.94 6.79 -1.37
N VAL A 22 21.78 6.17 -1.56
CA VAL A 22 21.29 5.78 -2.90
C VAL A 22 21.03 7.02 -3.75
N LEU A 23 20.42 8.04 -3.17
CA LEU A 23 20.16 9.31 -3.86
C LEU A 23 21.47 10.04 -4.22
N LEU A 24 22.42 10.10 -3.30
CA LEU A 24 23.74 10.71 -3.56
C LEU A 24 24.50 9.96 -4.67
N ARG A 25 24.41 8.65 -4.71
CA ARG A 25 25.03 7.81 -5.76
C ARG A 25 24.36 8.01 -7.13
N SER A 26 23.03 8.20 -7.17
CA SER A 26 22.31 8.50 -8.41
C SER A 26 22.68 9.85 -8.97
N ILE A 27 22.77 10.89 -8.13
CA ILE A 27 23.24 12.24 -8.52
C ILE A 27 24.69 12.18 -8.98
N SER A 28 25.55 11.45 -8.29
CA SER A 28 26.96 11.27 -8.66
C SER A 28 27.11 10.51 -10.01
N ALA A 29 26.25 9.54 -10.30
CA ALA A 29 26.25 8.80 -11.56
C ALA A 29 25.83 9.70 -12.74
N ILE A 30 24.82 10.56 -12.55
CA ILE A 30 24.39 11.54 -13.55
C ILE A 30 25.47 12.59 -13.79
N LEU A 31 26.11 13.09 -12.74
CA LEU A 31 27.28 13.99 -12.85
C LEU A 31 28.45 13.33 -13.57
N CYS A 32 28.74 12.04 -13.32
CA CYS A 32 29.75 11.29 -14.04
C CYS A 32 29.39 11.14 -15.54
N LEU A 33 28.10 10.89 -15.85
CA LEU A 33 27.64 10.78 -17.24
C LEU A 33 27.79 12.09 -18.00
N VAL A 34 27.47 13.22 -17.40
CA VAL A 34 27.69 14.57 -17.95
C VAL A 34 29.19 14.86 -18.12
N PHE A 35 30.03 14.43 -17.17
CA PHE A 35 31.50 14.57 -17.28
C PHE A 35 32.08 13.67 -18.38
N VAL A 36 31.57 12.45 -18.56
CA VAL A 36 31.99 11.55 -19.63
C VAL A 36 31.57 12.08 -20.99
N LEU A 37 30.35 12.65 -21.13
CA LEU A 37 29.90 13.31 -22.36
C LEU A 37 30.74 14.56 -22.67
N ALA A 38 31.06 15.38 -21.67
CA ALA A 38 31.95 16.55 -21.83
C ALA A 38 33.40 16.14 -22.17
N ALA A 39 33.88 15.02 -21.63
CA ALA A 39 35.20 14.48 -21.98
C ALA A 39 35.24 13.85 -23.39
N CYS A 40 34.16 13.23 -23.84
CA CYS A 40 34.04 12.72 -25.21
C CYS A 40 34.05 13.85 -26.24
N VAL A 41 33.41 14.99 -25.96
CA VAL A 41 33.46 16.21 -26.79
C VAL A 41 34.89 16.76 -26.89
N SER A 42 35.71 16.58 -25.83
CA SER A 42 37.11 17.04 -25.82
C SER A 42 38.09 16.13 -26.59
N CYS A 43 37.67 14.91 -26.95
CA CYS A 43 38.52 13.91 -27.62
C CYS A 43 38.29 13.79 -29.13
N THR A 44 37.28 14.48 -29.71
CA THR A 44 37.03 14.40 -31.15
C THR A 44 37.75 15.52 -31.91
N SER A 45 39.01 15.30 -32.23
CA SER A 45 39.79 16.19 -33.07
C SER A 45 39.48 16.06 -34.58
N TYR A 46 38.27 15.63 -34.97
CA TYR A 46 37.86 15.44 -36.37
C TYR A 46 36.41 15.89 -36.68
N ALA A 47 35.75 16.54 -35.80
CA ALA A 47 34.39 17.07 -36.06
C ALA A 47 34.54 18.47 -36.71
N SER A 48 33.70 18.79 -37.68
CA SER A 48 33.63 20.13 -38.27
C SER A 48 33.17 21.16 -37.23
N SER A 49 33.56 22.42 -37.42
CA SER A 49 33.19 23.53 -36.52
C SER A 49 31.67 23.63 -36.31
N ASP A 50 30.88 23.29 -37.34
CA ASP A 50 29.41 23.34 -37.32
C ASP A 50 28.80 22.15 -36.53
N GLU A 51 29.40 20.96 -36.61
CA GLU A 51 28.97 19.81 -35.82
C GLU A 51 29.24 20.03 -34.34
N VAL A 52 30.40 20.63 -34.01
CA VAL A 52 30.74 20.98 -32.62
C VAL A 52 29.80 22.07 -32.07
N ALA A 53 29.42 23.06 -32.92
CA ALA A 53 28.47 24.11 -32.53
C ALA A 53 27.07 23.53 -32.31
N THR A 54 26.64 22.59 -33.13
CA THR A 54 25.33 21.91 -32.98
C THR A 54 25.31 21.04 -31.72
N LEU A 55 26.34 20.25 -31.48
CA LEU A 55 26.46 19.43 -30.26
C LEU A 55 26.50 20.30 -29.00
N ASN A 56 27.19 21.47 -29.05
CA ASN A 56 27.19 22.39 -27.91
C ASN A 56 25.84 23.07 -27.70
N ALA A 57 25.07 23.35 -28.73
CA ALA A 57 23.70 23.86 -28.61
C ALA A 57 22.78 22.79 -27.97
N GLU A 58 22.83 21.54 -28.46
CA GLU A 58 22.07 20.41 -27.89
C GLU A 58 22.48 20.11 -26.46
N LEU A 59 23.79 20.23 -26.13
CA LEU A 59 24.28 20.06 -24.76
C LEU A 59 23.75 21.18 -23.85
N ASN A 60 23.72 22.44 -24.32
CA ASN A 60 23.18 23.55 -23.55
C ASN A 60 21.67 23.42 -23.33
N ASP A 61 20.93 22.96 -24.33
CA ASP A 61 19.51 22.71 -24.21
C ASP A 61 19.25 21.55 -23.21
N ALA A 62 20.03 20.48 -23.30
CA ALA A 62 19.96 19.38 -22.32
C ALA A 62 20.34 19.81 -20.88
N ILE A 63 21.31 20.73 -20.75
CA ILE A 63 21.69 21.34 -19.46
C ILE A 63 20.53 22.18 -18.93
N ALA A 64 19.89 23.00 -19.79
CA ALA A 64 18.74 23.82 -19.40
C ALA A 64 17.53 22.96 -18.97
N GLU A 65 17.29 21.85 -19.66
CA GLU A 65 16.26 20.88 -19.25
C GLU A 65 16.63 20.19 -17.92
N LEU A 66 17.90 19.85 -17.74
CA LEU A 66 18.40 19.25 -16.49
C LEU A 66 18.28 20.23 -15.31
N ASP A 67 18.55 21.52 -15.54
CA ASP A 67 18.37 22.57 -14.52
C ASP A 67 16.88 22.78 -14.19
N SER A 68 16.00 22.78 -15.20
CA SER A 68 14.55 22.84 -14.97
C SER A 68 14.03 21.62 -14.21
N LEU A 69 14.52 20.42 -14.54
CA LEU A 69 14.17 19.18 -13.86
C LEU A 69 14.71 19.18 -12.41
N LYS A 70 15.92 19.76 -12.21
CA LYS A 70 16.50 19.92 -10.89
C LYS A 70 15.69 20.90 -10.03
N GLU A 71 15.24 22.02 -10.59
CA GLU A 71 14.36 22.97 -9.88
C GLU A 71 13.02 22.30 -9.50
N SER A 72 12.43 21.53 -10.44
CA SER A 72 11.22 20.75 -10.18
C SER A 72 11.44 19.68 -9.12
N TYR A 73 12.58 18.99 -9.14
CA TYR A 73 12.98 18.02 -8.13
C TYR A 73 13.19 18.67 -6.75
N GLU A 74 13.86 19.84 -6.72
CA GLU A 74 14.06 20.59 -5.46
C GLU A 74 12.73 21.12 -4.91
N ALA A 75 11.80 21.55 -5.78
CA ALA A 75 10.45 21.93 -5.38
C ALA A 75 9.68 20.74 -4.80
N ALA A 76 9.70 19.60 -5.49
CA ALA A 76 9.08 18.36 -5.01
C ALA A 76 9.73 17.86 -3.69
N GLN A 77 11.06 18.00 -3.56
CA GLN A 77 11.77 17.65 -2.32
C GLN A 77 11.37 18.57 -1.16
N LYS A 78 11.20 19.87 -1.39
CA LYS A 78 10.70 20.81 -0.37
C LYS A 78 9.28 20.46 0.06
N GLU A 79 8.44 20.06 -0.87
CA GLU A 79 7.07 19.64 -0.58
C GLU A 79 7.03 18.31 0.20
N ILE A 80 7.90 17.36 -0.18
CA ILE A 80 8.10 16.11 0.59
C ILE A 80 8.59 16.42 2.01
N ASP A 81 9.49 17.36 2.18
CA ASP A 81 10.00 17.74 3.50
C ASP A 81 8.94 18.50 4.32
N ALA A 82 8.11 19.31 3.67
CA ALA A 82 6.94 19.93 4.31
C ALA A 82 5.88 18.89 4.72
N LEU A 83 5.62 17.92 3.85
CA LEU A 83 4.72 16.80 4.15
C LEU A 83 5.27 15.89 5.27
N LYS A 84 6.59 15.66 5.31
CA LYS A 84 7.24 14.95 6.43
C LYS A 84 7.13 15.73 7.72
N SER A 85 7.39 17.05 7.67
CA SER A 85 7.24 17.93 8.84
C SER A 85 5.79 17.96 9.33
N GLY A 86 4.81 18.09 8.41
CA GLY A 86 3.38 17.99 8.74
C GLY A 86 2.99 16.61 9.29
N GLY A 87 3.57 15.56 8.74
CA GLY A 87 3.41 14.19 9.25
C GLY A 87 4.02 13.98 10.64
N GLU A 88 5.19 14.60 10.90
CA GLU A 88 5.82 14.56 12.23
C GLU A 88 5.01 15.37 13.26
N GLU A 89 4.40 16.47 12.83
CA GLU A 89 3.54 17.29 13.69
C GLU A 89 2.21 16.57 13.96
N ALA A 90 1.59 16.01 12.95
CA ALA A 90 0.40 15.14 13.09
C ALA A 90 0.70 13.90 13.95
N GLN A 91 1.90 13.32 13.84
CA GLN A 91 2.32 12.22 14.72
C GLN A 91 2.50 12.67 16.16
N LYS A 92 3.05 13.88 16.41
CA LYS A 92 3.16 14.44 17.76
C LYS A 92 1.79 14.72 18.36
N GLU A 93 0.87 15.27 17.57
CA GLU A 93 -0.52 15.47 18.00
C GLU A 93 -1.23 14.14 18.25
N LEU A 94 -1.03 13.14 17.39
CA LEU A 94 -1.56 11.79 17.60
C LEU A 94 -1.01 11.15 18.86
N ASP A 95 0.28 11.34 19.16
CA ASP A 95 0.89 10.81 20.37
C ASP A 95 0.43 11.58 21.61
N ALA A 96 0.18 12.88 21.50
CA ALA A 96 -0.46 13.69 22.54
C ALA A 96 -1.92 13.25 22.79
N LEU A 97 -2.67 12.99 21.72
CA LEU A 97 -4.04 12.45 21.78
C LEU A 97 -4.08 11.02 22.36
N LYS A 98 -3.10 10.17 22.03
CA LYS A 98 -2.95 8.84 22.66
C LYS A 98 -2.70 8.95 24.15
N THR A 99 -1.80 9.86 24.56
CA THR A 99 -1.49 10.10 25.97
C THR A 99 -2.73 10.62 26.70
N SER A 100 -3.50 11.53 26.07
CA SER A 100 -4.76 12.02 26.60
C SER A 100 -5.82 10.92 26.69
N ASN A 101 -5.89 10.04 25.69
CA ASN A 101 -6.78 8.88 25.67
C ASN A 101 -6.39 7.81 26.72
N GLU A 102 -5.08 7.59 26.90
CA GLU A 102 -4.58 6.71 27.97
C GLU A 102 -4.90 7.29 29.36
N THR A 103 -4.81 8.61 29.54
CA THR A 103 -5.20 9.30 30.77
C THR A 103 -6.71 9.17 30.99
N ALA A 104 -7.54 9.40 29.97
CA ALA A 104 -8.97 9.19 30.01
C ALA A 104 -9.36 7.73 30.28
N GLN A 105 -8.62 6.80 29.74
CA GLN A 105 -8.84 5.37 29.99
C GLN A 105 -8.45 4.96 31.43
N GLN A 106 -7.39 5.53 31.98
CA GLN A 106 -7.04 5.36 33.41
C GLN A 106 -8.09 5.98 34.31
N GLU A 107 -8.63 7.12 33.92
CA GLU A 107 -9.71 7.79 34.64
C GLU A 107 -11.03 7.01 34.56
N ILE A 108 -11.37 6.45 33.40
CA ILE A 108 -12.49 5.52 33.21
C ILE A 108 -12.33 4.27 34.08
N THR A 109 -11.12 3.74 34.20
CA THR A 109 -10.82 2.57 35.06
C THR A 109 -10.96 2.93 36.53
N SER A 110 -10.45 4.10 36.93
CA SER A 110 -10.65 4.66 38.27
C SER A 110 -12.09 4.93 38.59
N LEU A 111 -12.86 5.48 37.62
CA LEU A 111 -14.29 5.72 37.74
C LEU A 111 -15.09 4.40 37.82
N LYS A 112 -14.68 3.33 37.09
CA LYS A 112 -15.27 1.99 37.22
C LYS A 112 -15.09 1.43 38.62
N THR A 113 -13.87 1.51 39.14
CA THR A 113 -13.57 1.07 40.51
C THR A 113 -14.32 1.92 41.54
N SER A 114 -14.42 3.25 41.29
CA SER A 114 -15.21 4.13 42.16
C SER A 114 -16.72 3.84 42.08
N ASN A 115 -17.21 3.49 40.87
CA ASN A 115 -18.61 3.11 40.65
C ASN A 115 -18.92 1.72 41.30
N GLU A 116 -17.98 0.77 41.29
CA GLU A 116 -18.11 -0.51 41.96
C GLU A 116 -18.12 -0.33 43.49
N THR A 117 -17.32 0.58 44.05
CA THR A 117 -17.32 0.94 45.47
C THR A 117 -18.65 1.61 45.84
N ALA A 118 -19.12 2.56 45.06
CA ALA A 118 -20.42 3.22 45.25
C ALA A 118 -21.58 2.23 45.17
N GLN A 119 -21.52 1.24 44.26
CA GLN A 119 -22.54 0.19 44.16
C GLN A 119 -22.55 -0.75 45.38
N GLN A 120 -21.38 -1.10 45.93
CA GLN A 120 -21.29 -1.87 47.16
C GLN A 120 -21.83 -1.11 48.37
N GLU A 121 -21.58 0.22 48.43
CA GLU A 121 -22.15 1.10 49.45
C GLU A 121 -23.67 1.21 49.32
N ILE A 122 -24.16 1.36 48.08
CA ILE A 122 -25.60 1.34 47.81
C ILE A 122 -26.27 0.03 48.26
N ASP A 123 -25.58 -1.14 48.03
CA ASP A 123 -26.13 -2.40 48.43
C ASP A 123 -26.03 -2.64 49.97
N ALA A 124 -25.01 -2.08 50.63
CA ALA A 124 -24.94 -1.97 52.06
C ALA A 124 -26.00 -1.04 52.67
N LEU A 125 -26.27 0.07 52.00
CA LEU A 125 -27.24 1.09 52.41
C LEU A 125 -28.70 0.68 52.16
N LYS A 126 -28.98 -0.18 51.17
CA LYS A 126 -30.31 -0.83 51.01
C LYS A 126 -30.76 -1.59 52.23
N GLY A 127 -29.80 -2.01 53.08
CA GLY A 127 -30.11 -2.62 54.40
C GLY A 127 -30.53 -1.67 55.48
N SER A 128 -30.43 -0.39 55.29
CA SER A 128 -30.68 0.61 56.36
C SER A 128 -31.58 1.76 55.91
N ASN A 129 -32.88 1.51 55.94
CA ASN A 129 -33.92 2.32 55.31
C ASN A 129 -34.11 3.75 55.87
N LYS A 130 -33.29 4.19 56.82
CA LYS A 130 -33.43 5.52 57.47
C LYS A 130 -32.35 6.52 57.10
N ALA A 131 -31.20 6.06 56.58
CA ALA A 131 -30.12 6.89 56.09
C ALA A 131 -30.25 7.24 54.59
N ALA A 132 -31.13 6.48 53.87
CA ALA A 132 -31.25 6.59 52.40
C ALA A 132 -31.71 7.94 51.87
N GLN A 133 -32.49 8.73 52.67
CA GLN A 133 -32.99 10.01 52.17
C GLN A 133 -31.92 11.12 52.20
N GLN A 134 -31.02 11.06 53.15
CA GLN A 134 -29.91 12.04 53.19
C GLN A 134 -28.85 11.71 52.13
N GLU A 135 -28.66 10.43 51.88
CA GLU A 135 -27.71 9.94 50.87
C GLU A 135 -28.21 10.03 49.44
N ILE A 136 -29.54 9.95 49.21
CA ILE A 136 -30.17 10.30 47.92
C ILE A 136 -29.88 11.76 47.54
N SER A 137 -29.81 12.67 48.52
CA SER A 137 -29.40 14.08 48.24
C SER A 137 -27.93 14.14 47.81
N THR A 138 -27.05 13.43 48.46
CA THR A 138 -25.62 13.36 48.16
C THR A 138 -25.39 12.69 46.80
N LEU A 139 -26.14 11.63 46.48
CA LEU A 139 -26.08 10.96 45.19
C LEU A 139 -26.62 11.84 44.04
N LYS A 140 -27.63 12.69 44.30
CA LYS A 140 -28.12 13.68 43.32
C LYS A 140 -27.05 14.75 42.99
N ASP A 141 -26.38 15.22 44.03
CA ASP A 141 -25.30 16.22 43.86
C ASP A 141 -24.06 15.60 43.15
N GLY A 142 -23.74 14.33 43.48
CA GLY A 142 -22.69 13.55 42.78
C GLY A 142 -23.08 13.23 41.35
N ASN A 143 -24.37 12.95 41.07
CA ASN A 143 -24.85 12.72 39.72
C ASN A 143 -24.80 13.99 38.86
N LYS A 144 -25.05 15.15 39.48
CA LYS A 144 -24.93 16.44 38.79
C LYS A 144 -23.46 16.73 38.44
N ALA A 145 -22.55 16.47 39.38
CA ALA A 145 -21.13 16.63 39.13
C ALA A 145 -20.61 15.65 38.04
N ALA A 146 -21.08 14.39 38.08
CA ALA A 146 -20.77 13.40 37.05
C ALA A 146 -21.40 13.74 35.67
N GLN A 147 -22.58 14.37 35.67
CA GLN A 147 -23.20 14.86 34.42
C GLN A 147 -22.42 16.04 33.84
N ASP A 148 -21.98 16.96 34.68
CA ASP A 148 -21.13 18.09 34.28
C ASP A 148 -19.76 17.59 33.74
N GLU A 149 -19.20 16.51 34.29
CA GLU A 149 -17.97 15.90 33.82
C GLU A 149 -18.17 15.10 32.54
N ILE A 150 -19.30 14.40 32.40
CA ILE A 150 -19.71 13.74 31.14
C ILE A 150 -19.89 14.77 30.02
N ASP A 151 -20.48 15.93 30.34
CA ASP A 151 -20.65 16.96 29.33
C ASP A 151 -19.35 17.64 28.97
N THR A 152 -18.43 17.80 29.90
CA THR A 152 -17.02 18.23 29.60
C THR A 152 -16.26 17.22 28.74
N LEU A 153 -16.43 15.92 29.02
CA LEU A 153 -15.82 14.85 28.21
C LEU A 153 -16.43 14.77 26.81
N LYS A 154 -17.74 15.02 26.66
CA LYS A 154 -18.38 15.11 25.35
C LYS A 154 -17.86 16.29 24.54
N GLU A 155 -17.74 17.47 25.15
CA GLU A 155 -17.17 18.65 24.47
C GLU A 155 -15.73 18.38 24.00
N SER A 156 -14.93 17.72 24.83
CA SER A 156 -13.55 17.32 24.47
C SER A 156 -13.53 16.29 23.34
N ASN A 157 -14.46 15.33 23.35
CA ASN A 157 -14.59 14.34 22.29
C ASN A 157 -15.08 14.93 20.95
N ASP A 158 -15.99 15.92 21.04
CA ASP A 158 -16.47 16.63 19.86
C ASP A 158 -15.38 17.55 19.27
N ALA A 159 -14.54 18.16 20.11
CA ALA A 159 -13.37 18.90 19.66
C ALA A 159 -12.35 17.98 18.97
N ALA A 160 -12.04 16.84 19.57
CA ALA A 160 -11.13 15.82 18.98
C ALA A 160 -11.70 15.27 17.65
N LYS A 161 -13.02 15.10 17.53
CA LYS A 161 -13.67 14.66 16.30
C LYS A 161 -13.60 15.71 15.20
N GLN A 162 -13.78 16.99 15.55
CA GLN A 162 -13.59 18.10 14.61
C GLN A 162 -12.15 18.18 14.10
N GLU A 163 -11.19 17.93 14.98
CA GLU A 163 -9.77 17.89 14.61
C GLU A 163 -9.44 16.69 13.70
N ILE A 164 -10.01 15.52 13.99
CA ILE A 164 -9.93 14.33 13.11
C ILE A 164 -10.55 14.63 11.73
N ASP A 165 -11.67 15.31 11.67
CA ASP A 165 -12.32 15.64 10.40
C ASP A 165 -11.52 16.72 9.63
N SER A 166 -10.88 17.66 10.33
CA SER A 166 -9.91 18.60 9.73
C SER A 166 -8.72 17.87 9.15
N LEU A 167 -8.10 16.97 9.94
CA LEU A 167 -6.96 16.17 9.49
C LEU A 167 -7.29 15.25 8.32
N LYS A 168 -8.53 14.71 8.26
CA LYS A 168 -9.00 13.95 7.09
C LYS A 168 -9.15 14.84 5.85
N SER A 169 -9.65 16.07 6.05
CA SER A 169 -9.75 17.04 4.95
C SER A 169 -8.37 17.41 4.42
N ASP A 170 -7.42 17.66 5.32
CA ASP A 170 -6.04 17.98 4.97
C ASP A 170 -5.37 16.80 4.26
N ASN A 171 -5.60 15.58 4.73
CA ASN A 171 -5.12 14.36 4.08
C ASN A 171 -5.72 14.17 2.68
N THR A 172 -6.99 14.52 2.50
CA THR A 172 -7.64 14.48 1.18
C THR A 172 -7.03 15.51 0.24
N THR A 173 -6.77 16.72 0.74
CA THR A 173 -6.12 17.78 -0.05
C THR A 173 -4.69 17.39 -0.42
N MET A 174 -3.92 16.84 0.53
CA MET A 174 -2.57 16.34 0.27
C MET A 174 -2.56 15.20 -0.77
N ARG A 175 -3.54 14.29 -0.72
CA ARG A 175 -3.68 13.24 -1.74
C ARG A 175 -3.96 13.81 -3.13
N GLN A 176 -4.85 14.80 -3.22
CA GLN A 176 -5.13 15.48 -4.49
C GLN A 176 -3.87 16.20 -5.04
N GLU A 177 -3.07 16.76 -4.16
CA GLU A 177 -1.82 17.42 -4.53
C GLU A 177 -0.74 16.41 -4.98
N ILE A 178 -0.65 15.26 -4.31
CA ILE A 178 0.18 14.11 -4.71
C ILE A 178 -0.28 13.59 -6.09
N ASP A 179 -1.57 13.45 -6.32
CA ASP A 179 -2.10 12.98 -7.61
C ASP A 179 -1.83 14.01 -8.73
N SER A 180 -1.92 15.29 -8.42
CA SER A 180 -1.55 16.37 -9.34
C SER A 180 -0.06 16.35 -9.68
N LEU A 181 0.81 16.14 -8.68
CA LEU A 181 2.25 16.02 -8.87
C LEU A 181 2.63 14.75 -9.63
N LYS A 182 1.97 13.61 -9.35
CA LYS A 182 2.11 12.37 -10.15
C LYS A 182 1.75 12.61 -11.62
N SER A 183 0.61 13.23 -11.89
CA SER A 183 0.19 13.54 -13.26
C SER A 183 1.16 14.50 -13.97
N SER A 184 1.71 15.48 -13.25
CA SER A 184 2.72 16.40 -13.78
C SER A 184 4.04 15.69 -14.06
N ASN A 185 4.43 14.75 -13.21
CA ASN A 185 5.62 13.93 -13.38
C ASN A 185 5.47 12.96 -14.57
N GLU A 186 4.29 12.34 -14.72
CA GLU A 186 3.95 11.52 -15.88
C GLU A 186 4.02 12.31 -17.20
N ALA A 187 3.48 13.54 -17.20
CA ALA A 187 3.59 14.41 -18.37
C ALA A 187 5.05 14.77 -18.71
N ALA A 188 5.87 15.01 -17.69
CA ALA A 188 7.29 15.27 -17.87
C ALA A 188 8.03 14.03 -18.40
N LEU A 189 7.71 12.84 -17.89
CA LEU A 189 8.27 11.57 -18.37
C LEU A 189 7.88 11.29 -19.82
N GLN A 190 6.62 11.54 -20.20
CA GLN A 190 6.17 11.41 -21.60
C GLN A 190 6.90 12.39 -22.53
N GLU A 191 7.15 13.62 -22.09
CA GLU A 191 7.92 14.57 -22.88
C GLU A 191 9.41 14.17 -23.00
N ILE A 192 9.98 13.59 -21.94
CA ILE A 192 11.34 13.00 -21.96
C ILE A 192 11.40 11.83 -22.95
N GLU A 193 10.43 10.93 -22.94
CA GLU A 193 10.39 9.79 -23.88
C GLU A 193 10.20 10.27 -25.33
N LYS A 194 9.36 11.26 -25.54
CA LYS A 194 9.18 11.88 -26.87
C LYS A 194 10.46 12.57 -27.35
N LEU A 195 11.17 13.27 -26.46
CA LEU A 195 12.47 13.87 -26.81
C LEU A 195 13.54 12.82 -27.08
N LYS A 196 13.58 11.71 -26.30
CA LYS A 196 14.46 10.56 -26.57
C LYS A 196 14.14 9.92 -27.93
N ALA A 197 12.86 9.73 -28.25
CA ALA A 197 12.44 9.22 -29.56
C ALA A 197 12.87 10.13 -30.70
N GLN A 198 12.74 11.46 -30.54
CA GLN A 198 13.20 12.46 -31.53
C GLN A 198 14.72 12.44 -31.69
N ILE A 199 15.47 12.27 -30.60
CA ILE A 199 16.93 12.13 -30.63
C ILE A 199 17.30 10.85 -31.40
N GLN A 200 16.63 9.74 -31.11
CA GLN A 200 16.89 8.45 -31.76
C GLN A 200 16.50 8.45 -33.24
N GLU A 201 15.46 9.20 -33.61
CA GLU A 201 15.04 9.41 -34.99
C GLU A 201 16.07 10.27 -35.78
N LEU A 202 16.65 11.27 -35.12
CA LEU A 202 17.72 12.09 -35.66
C LEU A 202 19.05 11.32 -35.83
N GLU A 203 19.32 10.34 -34.90
CA GLU A 203 20.54 9.51 -34.92
C GLU A 203 20.46 8.35 -35.93
N ASN A 204 19.29 7.75 -36.16
CA ASN A 204 19.15 6.49 -36.89
C ASN A 204 18.44 6.56 -38.24
N GLY A 205 17.75 7.65 -38.58
CA GLY A 205 17.01 7.78 -39.84
C GLY A 205 16.00 6.64 -40.09
N THR A 206 15.45 6.03 -39.05
CA THR A 206 14.58 4.85 -39.11
C THR A 206 13.18 5.15 -38.53
N THR A 207 12.18 4.55 -39.14
CA THR A 207 10.72 4.66 -38.92
C THR A 207 10.31 4.40 -37.47
N PRO A 208 9.21 5.03 -36.98
CA PRO A 208 8.70 4.87 -35.62
C PRO A 208 8.33 3.42 -35.32
N GLU A 209 8.74 2.94 -34.17
CA GLU A 209 8.30 1.67 -33.59
C GLU A 209 6.82 1.77 -33.17
N GLU A 210 6.04 0.76 -33.48
CA GLU A 210 4.63 0.64 -33.03
C GLU A 210 4.55 0.74 -31.49
N PRO A 211 3.49 1.32 -30.93
CA PRO A 211 3.34 1.41 -29.47
C PRO A 211 3.38 0.03 -28.84
N VAL A 212 4.32 -0.19 -27.92
CA VAL A 212 4.45 -1.46 -27.19
C VAL A 212 3.14 -1.75 -26.48
N GLN A 213 2.46 -2.81 -26.89
CA GLN A 213 1.21 -3.22 -26.27
C GLN A 213 1.48 -3.66 -24.83
N LYS A 214 0.85 -2.97 -23.87
CA LYS A 214 0.95 -3.32 -22.45
C LYS A 214 0.25 -4.63 -22.17
N ILE A 215 0.79 -5.40 -21.23
CA ILE A 215 0.18 -6.63 -20.73
C ILE A 215 -0.92 -6.24 -19.73
N LYS A 216 -2.15 -6.69 -20.00
CA LYS A 216 -3.31 -6.36 -19.17
C LYS A 216 -3.52 -7.39 -18.07
N ILE A 217 -3.37 -6.95 -16.82
CA ILE A 217 -3.55 -7.80 -15.64
C ILE A 217 -4.75 -7.35 -14.85
N TYR A 218 -5.69 -8.27 -14.61
CA TYR A 218 -6.80 -8.05 -13.70
C TYR A 218 -6.50 -8.66 -12.35
N ILE A 219 -6.48 -7.82 -11.32
CA ILE A 219 -6.27 -8.24 -9.94
C ILE A 219 -7.62 -8.33 -9.25
N ASP A 220 -8.01 -9.52 -8.90
CA ASP A 220 -9.21 -9.80 -8.14
C ASP A 220 -8.88 -9.89 -6.64
N GLN A 221 -9.19 -8.84 -5.89
CA GLN A 221 -9.10 -8.85 -4.43
C GLN A 221 -10.29 -9.66 -3.89
N GLY A 222 -10.03 -10.87 -3.45
CA GLY A 222 -11.04 -11.81 -2.99
C GLY A 222 -12.01 -11.21 -1.97
N HIS A 223 -13.23 -11.67 -2.01
CA HIS A 223 -14.32 -11.31 -1.09
C HIS A 223 -14.84 -9.87 -1.19
N ASN A 224 -16.00 -9.65 -0.61
CA ASN A 224 -16.62 -8.33 -0.39
C ASN A 224 -16.30 -7.84 1.04
N PRO A 225 -16.47 -6.53 1.33
CA PRO A 225 -16.28 -6.00 2.67
C PRO A 225 -17.12 -6.75 3.73
N THR A 226 -16.63 -6.77 4.96
CA THR A 226 -17.35 -7.35 6.11
C THR A 226 -18.77 -6.78 6.18
N SER A 227 -19.76 -7.59 6.49
CA SER A 227 -21.19 -7.28 6.54
C SER A 227 -21.93 -7.44 5.21
N TYR A 228 -21.26 -7.80 4.14
CA TYR A 228 -21.90 -8.13 2.86
C TYR A 228 -21.82 -9.64 2.58
N HIS A 229 -22.55 -10.09 1.55
CA HIS A 229 -22.43 -11.44 1.01
C HIS A 229 -21.01 -11.67 0.47
N ASN A 230 -20.59 -12.92 0.43
CA ASN A 230 -19.25 -13.31 0.00
C ASN A 230 -18.13 -12.62 0.82
N ALA A 231 -18.35 -12.42 2.14
CA ALA A 231 -17.29 -12.02 3.05
C ALA A 231 -16.29 -13.16 3.23
N GLY A 232 -15.02 -12.81 3.42
CA GLY A 232 -13.93 -13.75 3.59
C GLY A 232 -13.84 -14.38 4.98
N ALA A 233 -12.83 -15.21 5.16
CA ALA A 233 -12.50 -15.77 6.45
C ALA A 233 -12.02 -14.70 7.45
N SER A 234 -12.09 -15.02 8.74
CA SER A 234 -11.53 -14.20 9.80
C SER A 234 -10.71 -15.02 10.77
N GLY A 235 -9.63 -14.45 11.27
CA GLY A 235 -8.75 -15.12 12.24
C GLY A 235 -7.72 -14.14 12.80
N ASN A 236 -7.24 -14.39 14.01
CA ASN A 236 -6.23 -13.55 14.68
C ASN A 236 -6.59 -12.05 14.75
N GLY A 237 -7.89 -11.72 14.76
CA GLY A 237 -8.38 -10.32 14.76
C GLY A 237 -8.34 -9.64 13.40
N LEU A 238 -8.13 -10.38 12.32
CA LEU A 238 -8.02 -9.91 10.95
C LEU A 238 -9.17 -10.45 10.09
N TYR A 239 -9.40 -9.80 8.97
CA TYR A 239 -10.37 -10.20 7.96
C TYR A 239 -9.68 -10.37 6.60
N GLU A 240 -9.95 -11.48 5.92
CA GLU A 240 -9.34 -11.82 4.63
C GLU A 240 -9.53 -10.73 3.58
N GLN A 241 -10.76 -10.22 3.44
CA GLN A 241 -11.08 -9.18 2.44
C GLN A 241 -10.33 -7.87 2.64
N ASP A 242 -9.88 -7.55 3.84
CA ASP A 242 -9.11 -6.33 4.11
C ASP A 242 -7.65 -6.53 3.71
N LEU A 243 -7.11 -7.73 3.98
CA LEU A 243 -5.75 -8.10 3.62
C LEU A 243 -5.60 -8.27 2.10
N THR A 244 -6.53 -8.97 1.44
CA THR A 244 -6.52 -9.13 -0.03
C THR A 244 -6.68 -7.79 -0.75
N TYR A 245 -7.48 -6.87 -0.18
CA TYR A 245 -7.60 -5.50 -0.68
C TYR A 245 -6.26 -4.77 -0.58
N SER A 246 -5.64 -4.77 0.60
CA SER A 246 -4.37 -4.07 0.84
C SER A 246 -3.25 -4.57 -0.07
N ILE A 247 -3.07 -5.90 -0.16
CA ILE A 247 -2.06 -6.51 -1.03
C ILE A 247 -2.35 -6.21 -2.50
N GLY A 248 -3.63 -6.26 -2.90
CA GLY A 248 -4.03 -5.98 -4.28
C GLY A 248 -3.74 -4.54 -4.72
N ILE A 249 -3.92 -3.55 -3.83
CA ILE A 249 -3.54 -2.15 -4.10
C ILE A 249 -2.03 -2.02 -4.28
N LEU A 250 -1.23 -2.58 -3.38
CA LEU A 250 0.23 -2.53 -3.46
C LEU A 250 0.77 -3.21 -4.73
N LEU A 251 0.17 -4.34 -5.12
CA LEU A 251 0.53 -5.02 -6.36
C LEU A 251 0.18 -4.17 -7.60
N ALA A 252 -0.98 -3.53 -7.59
CA ALA A 252 -1.38 -2.65 -8.69
C ALA A 252 -0.41 -1.46 -8.83
N GLU A 253 -0.01 -0.86 -7.72
CA GLU A 253 0.98 0.23 -7.70
C GLU A 253 2.31 -0.22 -8.33
N LEU A 254 2.85 -1.39 -7.95
CA LEU A 254 4.09 -1.92 -8.52
C LEU A 254 3.99 -2.15 -10.03
N LEU A 255 2.89 -2.71 -10.50
CA LEU A 255 2.67 -3.01 -11.92
C LEU A 255 2.44 -1.73 -12.75
N GLU A 256 1.75 -0.73 -12.19
CA GLU A 256 1.54 0.56 -12.85
C GLU A 256 2.83 1.37 -12.95
N GLU A 257 3.66 1.36 -11.87
CA GLU A 257 4.98 2.01 -11.85
C GLU A 257 5.96 1.38 -12.84
N ASP A 258 5.83 0.09 -13.10
CA ASP A 258 6.62 -0.62 -14.11
C ASP A 258 6.40 -0.08 -15.53
N GLY A 259 5.19 0.33 -15.83
CA GLY A 259 4.81 0.93 -17.10
C GLY A 259 4.58 -0.06 -18.26
N ARG A 260 5.03 -1.32 -18.16
CA ARG A 260 4.81 -2.40 -19.15
C ARG A 260 3.44 -3.06 -19.00
N PHE A 261 2.76 -2.79 -17.88
CA PHE A 261 1.47 -3.37 -17.54
C PHE A 261 0.35 -2.32 -17.56
N GLU A 262 -0.85 -2.79 -17.81
CA GLU A 262 -2.11 -2.07 -17.60
C GLU A 262 -2.95 -2.87 -16.60
N VAL A 263 -3.38 -2.24 -15.50
CA VAL A 263 -3.98 -2.95 -14.38
C VAL A 263 -5.42 -2.53 -14.17
N CYS A 264 -6.26 -3.48 -13.79
CA CYS A 264 -7.61 -3.21 -13.30
C CYS A 264 -7.86 -4.02 -12.04
N LEU A 265 -8.45 -3.38 -11.05
CA LEU A 265 -8.79 -3.96 -9.75
C LEU A 265 -10.28 -4.35 -9.72
N SER A 266 -10.60 -5.52 -9.17
CA SER A 266 -12.01 -5.90 -8.92
C SER A 266 -12.66 -4.96 -7.88
N ARG A 267 -11.90 -4.51 -6.91
CA ARG A 267 -12.32 -3.59 -5.84
C ARG A 267 -11.44 -2.34 -5.84
N PRO A 268 -11.77 -1.31 -6.61
CA PRO A 268 -10.96 -0.06 -6.66
C PRO A 268 -11.00 0.72 -5.34
N THR A 269 -11.98 0.47 -4.46
CA THR A 269 -12.03 1.03 -3.10
C THR A 269 -12.33 -0.06 -2.08
N ALA A 270 -11.95 0.16 -0.83
CA ALA A 270 -12.19 -0.79 0.26
C ALA A 270 -13.68 -1.13 0.44
N ASP A 271 -14.56 -0.17 0.15
CA ASP A 271 -16.02 -0.32 0.29
C ASP A 271 -16.72 -0.86 -0.97
N THR A 272 -15.97 -1.18 -2.03
CA THR A 272 -16.55 -1.73 -3.26
C THR A 272 -17.19 -3.09 -2.97
N VAL A 273 -18.49 -3.21 -3.29
CA VAL A 273 -19.28 -4.44 -3.17
C VAL A 273 -19.64 -4.95 -4.56
N LEU A 274 -19.33 -6.20 -4.84
CA LEU A 274 -19.59 -6.85 -6.11
C LEU A 274 -20.79 -7.80 -6.00
N GLY A 275 -21.70 -7.73 -6.96
CA GLY A 275 -22.89 -8.57 -7.00
C GLY A 275 -23.92 -8.25 -5.94
N THR A 276 -24.94 -9.11 -5.83
CA THR A 276 -26.03 -9.01 -4.85
C THR A 276 -26.19 -10.26 -3.98
N ASP A 277 -25.42 -11.30 -4.28
CA ASP A 277 -25.29 -12.57 -3.59
C ASP A 277 -23.90 -13.17 -3.85
N ASN A 278 -23.59 -14.33 -3.26
CA ASN A 278 -22.28 -14.97 -3.42
C ASN A 278 -21.96 -15.30 -4.88
N ASP A 279 -22.92 -15.85 -5.61
CA ASP A 279 -22.73 -16.27 -6.98
C ASP A 279 -22.51 -15.10 -7.93
N SER A 280 -23.37 -14.09 -7.86
CA SER A 280 -23.24 -12.87 -8.67
C SER A 280 -21.99 -12.06 -8.32
N SER A 281 -21.51 -12.13 -7.07
CA SER A 281 -20.24 -11.52 -6.66
C SER A 281 -19.06 -12.17 -7.39
N LEU A 282 -19.01 -13.50 -7.44
CA LEU A 282 -17.97 -14.25 -8.15
C LEU A 282 -18.02 -14.01 -9.67
N ASP A 283 -19.23 -13.99 -10.25
CA ASP A 283 -19.41 -13.71 -11.67
C ASP A 283 -19.01 -12.28 -12.04
N ALA A 284 -19.30 -11.30 -11.18
CA ALA A 284 -18.93 -9.90 -11.42
C ALA A 284 -17.41 -9.71 -11.53
N ARG A 285 -16.62 -10.50 -10.79
CA ARG A 285 -15.15 -10.48 -10.84
C ARG A 285 -14.64 -10.93 -12.19
N VAL A 286 -15.16 -12.05 -12.69
CA VAL A 286 -14.80 -12.60 -14.00
C VAL A 286 -15.30 -11.70 -15.14
N HIS A 287 -16.51 -11.14 -15.02
CA HIS A 287 -17.02 -10.17 -16.00
C HIS A 287 -16.18 -8.91 -16.06
N GLY A 288 -15.78 -8.38 -14.90
CA GLY A 288 -14.90 -7.21 -14.85
C GLY A 288 -13.56 -7.44 -15.57
N ALA A 289 -12.96 -8.61 -15.39
CA ALA A 289 -11.75 -9.00 -16.10
C ALA A 289 -11.95 -9.09 -17.62
N LYS A 290 -13.06 -9.68 -18.03
CA LYS A 290 -13.42 -9.79 -19.46
C LYS A 290 -13.70 -8.43 -20.09
N ASP A 291 -14.45 -7.57 -19.39
CA ASP A 291 -14.81 -6.23 -19.88
C ASP A 291 -13.57 -5.31 -19.98
N PHE A 292 -12.60 -5.48 -19.08
CA PHE A 292 -11.29 -4.83 -19.16
C PHE A 292 -10.44 -5.37 -20.32
N GLY A 293 -10.72 -6.57 -20.80
CA GLY A 293 -9.93 -7.28 -21.79
C GLY A 293 -8.60 -7.76 -21.22
N ALA A 294 -8.63 -8.30 -20.01
CA ALA A 294 -7.44 -8.80 -19.32
C ALA A 294 -6.76 -9.92 -20.09
N ASP A 295 -5.44 -9.86 -20.19
CA ASP A 295 -4.61 -10.96 -20.70
C ASP A 295 -4.43 -12.04 -19.61
N TYR A 296 -4.37 -11.64 -18.32
CA TYR A 296 -4.21 -12.51 -17.17
C TYR A 296 -5.10 -12.06 -16.01
N PHE A 297 -5.60 -13.05 -15.26
CA PHE A 297 -6.44 -12.86 -14.07
C PHE A 297 -5.77 -13.47 -12.85
N ILE A 298 -5.60 -12.66 -11.79
CA ILE A 298 -5.01 -13.08 -10.52
C ILE A 298 -6.04 -12.86 -9.42
N SER A 299 -6.53 -13.93 -8.79
CA SER A 299 -7.41 -13.83 -7.62
C SER A 299 -6.61 -13.99 -6.34
N LEU A 300 -6.73 -13.01 -5.45
CA LEU A 300 -6.02 -12.96 -4.18
C LEU A 300 -6.92 -13.45 -3.05
N HIS A 301 -6.48 -14.46 -2.32
CA HIS A 301 -7.18 -15.08 -1.20
C HIS A 301 -6.23 -15.41 -0.04
N ILE A 302 -6.81 -15.68 1.12
CA ILE A 302 -6.09 -16.10 2.31
C ILE A 302 -6.86 -17.26 2.94
N ASN A 303 -6.24 -18.41 2.98
CA ASN A 303 -6.81 -19.65 3.44
C ASN A 303 -7.17 -19.62 4.95
N SER A 304 -8.00 -20.53 5.37
CA SER A 304 -8.35 -20.73 6.78
C SER A 304 -8.49 -22.22 7.09
N TYR A 305 -8.06 -22.60 8.27
CA TYR A 305 -8.21 -23.97 8.76
C TYR A 305 -8.60 -23.99 10.24
N THR A 306 -9.21 -25.09 10.68
CA THR A 306 -9.90 -25.16 11.98
C THR A 306 -8.99 -25.10 13.20
N ASP A 307 -7.73 -25.52 13.10
CA ASP A 307 -6.83 -25.70 14.26
C ASP A 307 -5.65 -24.71 14.28
N GLY A 308 -5.55 -23.80 13.33
CA GLY A 308 -4.47 -22.81 13.25
C GLY A 308 -3.07 -23.38 12.98
N THR A 309 -2.92 -24.69 12.77
CA THR A 309 -1.61 -25.33 12.50
C THR A 309 -1.23 -25.30 11.03
N ALA A 310 -2.23 -25.23 10.12
CA ALA A 310 -2.02 -25.10 8.70
C ALA A 310 -1.35 -23.74 8.42
N ASN A 311 -0.31 -23.73 7.59
CA ASN A 311 0.45 -22.55 7.22
C ASN A 311 1.05 -22.67 5.83
N GLY A 312 1.44 -21.54 5.24
CA GLY A 312 2.14 -21.48 3.96
C GLY A 312 1.23 -21.17 2.77
N ILE A 313 1.82 -21.09 1.61
CA ILE A 313 1.21 -20.62 0.37
C ILE A 313 0.87 -21.77 -0.54
N GLU A 314 -0.33 -21.75 -1.12
CA GLU A 314 -0.73 -22.65 -2.20
C GLU A 314 -1.42 -21.84 -3.32
N VAL A 315 -1.26 -22.30 -4.56
CA VAL A 315 -1.81 -21.61 -5.73
C VAL A 315 -2.66 -22.58 -6.54
N TYR A 316 -3.80 -22.11 -7.00
CA TYR A 316 -4.76 -22.89 -7.72
C TYR A 316 -4.81 -22.51 -9.19
N ALA A 317 -4.85 -23.52 -10.06
CA ALA A 317 -5.23 -23.43 -11.46
C ALA A 317 -6.36 -24.41 -11.76
N ALA A 318 -7.09 -24.19 -12.86
CA ALA A 318 -8.14 -25.10 -13.27
C ALA A 318 -7.59 -26.43 -13.84
N GLU A 319 -6.50 -26.35 -14.60
CA GLU A 319 -5.92 -27.47 -15.32
C GLU A 319 -4.39 -27.47 -15.18
N GLN A 320 -3.82 -28.67 -15.18
CA GLN A 320 -2.38 -28.87 -15.25
C GLN A 320 -1.88 -28.67 -16.70
N ASP A 321 -0.61 -28.38 -16.87
CA ASP A 321 0.01 -28.15 -18.18
C ASP A 321 -0.69 -27.06 -19.02
N SER A 322 -1.17 -26.01 -18.34
CA SER A 322 -1.86 -24.86 -18.93
C SER A 322 -1.10 -23.56 -18.66
N VAL A 323 -1.33 -22.55 -19.48
CA VAL A 323 -0.81 -21.17 -19.27
C VAL A 323 -1.14 -20.68 -17.87
N SER A 324 -2.33 -20.98 -17.36
CA SER A 324 -2.73 -20.63 -15.98
C SER A 324 -1.87 -21.32 -14.92
N TYR A 325 -1.50 -22.57 -15.15
CA TYR A 325 -0.66 -23.34 -14.22
C TYR A 325 0.76 -22.81 -14.21
N ASP A 326 1.35 -22.57 -15.37
CA ASP A 326 2.73 -22.06 -15.51
C ASP A 326 2.83 -20.67 -14.91
N PHE A 327 1.86 -19.79 -15.21
CA PHE A 327 1.75 -18.46 -14.61
C PHE A 327 1.63 -18.54 -13.08
N GLY A 328 0.69 -19.32 -12.56
CA GLY A 328 0.51 -19.52 -11.13
C GLY A 328 1.74 -20.10 -10.44
N SER A 329 2.49 -20.97 -11.12
CA SER A 329 3.73 -21.55 -10.60
C SER A 329 4.83 -20.50 -10.42
N SER A 330 4.95 -19.55 -11.35
CA SER A 330 5.89 -18.44 -11.24
C SER A 330 5.49 -17.49 -10.10
N LEU A 331 4.19 -17.15 -9.96
CA LEU A 331 3.71 -16.34 -8.84
C LEU A 331 3.94 -17.03 -7.48
N LEU A 332 3.73 -18.34 -7.41
CA LEU A 332 4.03 -19.13 -6.20
C LEU A 332 5.50 -19.03 -5.84
N GLN A 333 6.39 -19.17 -6.80
CA GLN A 333 7.84 -19.08 -6.55
C GLN A 333 8.22 -17.70 -6.04
N GLY A 334 7.79 -16.63 -6.68
CA GLY A 334 8.04 -15.26 -6.24
C GLY A 334 7.50 -14.97 -4.83
N LEU A 335 6.30 -15.46 -4.52
CA LEU A 335 5.74 -15.36 -3.17
C LEU A 335 6.58 -16.10 -2.12
N ILE A 336 7.09 -17.30 -2.44
CA ILE A 336 7.95 -18.06 -1.53
C ILE A 336 9.27 -17.35 -1.30
N ASP A 337 9.87 -16.83 -2.36
CA ASP A 337 11.18 -16.17 -2.30
C ASP A 337 11.12 -14.86 -1.49
N SER A 338 10.02 -14.11 -1.61
CA SER A 338 9.84 -12.85 -0.88
C SER A 338 9.41 -13.02 0.57
N THR A 339 8.53 -14.00 0.86
CA THR A 339 7.93 -14.18 2.19
C THR A 339 8.63 -15.21 3.05
N ASN A 340 9.37 -16.13 2.44
CA ASN A 340 9.94 -17.32 3.08
C ASN A 340 8.89 -18.22 3.80
N LEU A 341 7.62 -18.12 3.39
CA LEU A 341 6.58 -18.99 3.89
C LEU A 341 6.71 -20.39 3.29
N ARG A 342 6.08 -21.35 3.95
CA ARG A 342 6.08 -22.74 3.47
C ARG A 342 5.43 -22.84 2.11
N ASN A 343 6.15 -23.42 1.15
CA ASN A 343 5.59 -23.80 -0.15
C ASN A 343 4.70 -25.04 -0.01
N ARG A 344 3.41 -24.90 -0.31
CA ARG A 344 2.43 -25.98 -0.32
C ARG A 344 2.13 -26.47 -1.74
N GLY A 345 2.70 -25.82 -2.74
CA GLY A 345 2.66 -26.19 -4.15
C GLY A 345 1.42 -25.73 -4.89
N MET A 346 1.46 -25.97 -6.19
CA MET A 346 0.32 -25.80 -7.08
C MET A 346 -0.77 -26.84 -6.77
N LYS A 347 -2.02 -26.40 -6.88
CA LYS A 347 -3.23 -27.22 -6.71
C LYS A 347 -4.11 -27.13 -7.95
N LEU A 348 -4.87 -28.16 -8.19
CA LEU A 348 -5.86 -28.17 -9.27
C LEU A 348 -7.27 -28.14 -8.66
N ASN A 349 -8.05 -27.16 -9.06
CA ASN A 349 -9.47 -27.09 -8.71
C ASN A 349 -10.28 -26.43 -9.83
N PRO A 350 -10.77 -27.22 -10.79
CA PRO A 350 -11.59 -26.71 -11.91
C PRO A 350 -12.97 -26.22 -11.47
N GLU A 351 -13.38 -26.47 -10.23
CA GLU A 351 -14.69 -26.05 -9.71
C GLU A 351 -14.66 -24.67 -9.03
N LEU A 352 -13.50 -24.07 -8.80
CA LEU A 352 -13.40 -22.70 -8.34
C LEU A 352 -14.02 -21.77 -9.39
N ARG A 353 -15.13 -21.12 -9.04
CA ARG A 353 -15.98 -20.38 -9.97
C ARG A 353 -15.22 -19.32 -10.76
N VAL A 354 -14.32 -18.59 -10.12
CA VAL A 354 -13.51 -17.56 -10.79
C VAL A 354 -12.52 -18.16 -11.80
N LEU A 355 -11.99 -19.36 -11.54
CA LEU A 355 -11.11 -20.05 -12.48
C LEU A 355 -11.91 -20.76 -13.58
N LYS A 356 -13.05 -21.38 -13.23
CA LYS A 356 -13.95 -22.10 -14.15
C LYS A 356 -14.54 -21.20 -15.22
N ASN A 357 -14.93 -19.98 -14.83
CA ASN A 357 -15.64 -19.07 -15.71
C ASN A 357 -14.70 -18.05 -16.41
N ALA A 358 -13.43 -18.01 -16.04
CA ALA A 358 -12.44 -17.15 -16.69
C ALA A 358 -12.24 -17.56 -18.17
N THR A 359 -12.12 -16.56 -19.04
CA THR A 359 -11.87 -16.75 -20.49
C THR A 359 -10.43 -16.41 -20.87
N MET A 360 -9.64 -15.96 -19.90
CA MET A 360 -8.21 -15.68 -19.98
C MET A 360 -7.46 -16.60 -19.02
N PRO A 361 -6.14 -16.76 -19.12
CA PRO A 361 -5.32 -17.39 -18.10
C PRO A 361 -5.62 -16.85 -16.71
N ALA A 362 -5.98 -17.72 -15.77
CA ALA A 362 -6.47 -17.37 -14.45
C ALA A 362 -5.86 -18.26 -13.37
N THR A 363 -5.44 -17.64 -12.27
CA THR A 363 -4.90 -18.33 -11.11
C THR A 363 -5.45 -17.71 -9.81
N LEU A 364 -5.58 -18.51 -8.76
CA LEU A 364 -6.01 -18.10 -7.44
C LEU A 364 -4.88 -18.37 -6.43
N LEU A 365 -4.48 -17.35 -5.73
CA LEU A 365 -3.40 -17.39 -4.74
C LEU A 365 -3.99 -17.46 -3.33
N GLU A 366 -3.70 -18.53 -2.59
CA GLU A 366 -3.91 -18.63 -1.16
C GLU A 366 -2.59 -18.26 -0.47
N MET A 367 -2.46 -16.97 -0.14
CA MET A 367 -1.19 -16.35 0.23
C MET A 367 -0.72 -16.66 1.67
N GLY A 368 -1.46 -17.49 2.39
CA GLY A 368 -1.19 -17.91 3.77
C GLY A 368 -2.46 -18.36 4.45
N PHE A 369 -2.40 -18.64 5.73
CA PHE A 369 -3.56 -19.03 6.53
C PHE A 369 -3.88 -17.96 7.58
N ILE A 370 -5.04 -17.31 7.46
CA ILE A 370 -5.48 -16.30 8.43
C ILE A 370 -5.70 -16.90 9.82
N SER A 371 -5.97 -18.21 9.91
CA SER A 371 -6.08 -18.97 11.16
C SER A 371 -4.72 -19.26 11.83
N ASN A 372 -3.60 -19.18 11.09
CA ASN A 372 -2.25 -19.36 11.62
C ASN A 372 -1.68 -18.01 12.08
N SER A 373 -1.22 -17.95 13.33
CA SER A 373 -0.76 -16.68 13.92
C SER A 373 0.49 -16.11 13.26
N SER A 374 1.38 -16.95 12.73
CA SER A 374 2.60 -16.50 12.04
C SER A 374 2.30 -15.95 10.64
N ASP A 375 1.48 -16.69 9.87
CA ASP A 375 1.05 -16.24 8.53
C ASP A 375 0.23 -14.94 8.65
N ALA A 376 -0.73 -14.91 9.58
CA ALA A 376 -1.58 -13.75 9.85
C ALA A 376 -0.77 -12.51 10.26
N ALA A 377 0.25 -12.70 11.10
CA ALA A 377 1.16 -11.61 11.48
C ALA A 377 1.95 -11.07 10.28
N LEU A 378 2.48 -11.95 9.43
CA LEU A 378 3.23 -11.53 8.24
C LEU A 378 2.32 -10.81 7.23
N LEU A 379 1.13 -11.37 6.95
CA LEU A 379 0.13 -10.78 6.05
C LEU A 379 -0.29 -9.37 6.47
N SER A 380 -0.42 -9.12 7.78
CA SER A 380 -0.86 -7.83 8.29
C SER A 380 0.27 -6.81 8.51
N GLN A 381 1.48 -7.28 8.80
CA GLN A 381 2.61 -6.40 9.14
C GLN A 381 3.53 -6.09 7.96
N SER A 382 3.48 -6.92 6.92
CA SER A 382 4.34 -6.81 5.74
C SER A 382 3.60 -7.21 4.45
N PRO A 383 2.43 -6.61 4.16
CA PRO A 383 1.67 -6.91 2.94
C PRO A 383 2.47 -6.60 1.66
N GLU A 384 3.44 -5.69 1.73
CA GLU A 384 4.36 -5.35 0.64
C GLU A 384 5.23 -6.52 0.19
N LEU A 385 5.57 -7.46 1.08
CA LEU A 385 6.31 -8.66 0.69
C LEU A 385 5.49 -9.56 -0.23
N PHE A 386 4.20 -9.66 0.01
CA PHE A 386 3.30 -10.45 -0.84
C PHE A 386 3.10 -9.78 -2.20
N ALA A 387 2.88 -8.47 -2.21
CA ALA A 387 2.76 -7.71 -3.45
C ALA A 387 4.04 -7.80 -4.28
N GLN A 388 5.21 -7.62 -3.65
CA GLN A 388 6.51 -7.74 -4.32
C GLN A 388 6.74 -9.15 -4.86
N GLY A 389 6.44 -10.19 -4.08
CA GLY A 389 6.61 -11.57 -4.53
C GLY A 389 5.74 -11.92 -5.72
N ILE A 390 4.47 -11.44 -5.76
CA ILE A 390 3.61 -11.61 -6.92
C ILE A 390 4.17 -10.86 -8.13
N TYR A 391 4.61 -9.62 -7.94
CA TYR A 391 5.22 -8.81 -8.99
C TYR A 391 6.48 -9.47 -9.57
N ASP A 392 7.39 -9.94 -8.71
CA ASP A 392 8.61 -10.63 -9.15
C ASP A 392 8.26 -11.91 -9.93
N GLY A 393 7.28 -12.68 -9.46
CA GLY A 393 6.77 -13.84 -10.17
C GLY A 393 6.15 -13.50 -11.54
N ILE A 394 5.51 -12.34 -11.68
CA ILE A 394 5.01 -11.84 -12.98
C ILE A 394 6.19 -11.53 -13.90
N LEU A 395 7.20 -10.83 -13.41
CA LEU A 395 8.39 -10.51 -14.19
C LEU A 395 9.11 -11.76 -14.67
N ASP A 396 9.30 -12.73 -13.79
CA ASP A 396 9.93 -14.03 -14.12
C ASP A 396 9.13 -14.80 -15.17
N TYR A 397 7.82 -14.80 -15.07
CA TYR A 397 6.96 -15.47 -16.04
C TYR A 397 7.09 -14.90 -17.46
N PHE A 398 7.23 -13.59 -17.57
CA PHE A 398 7.38 -12.90 -18.87
C PHE A 398 8.83 -12.72 -19.31
N ASP A 399 9.79 -13.25 -18.57
CA ASP A 399 11.25 -13.05 -18.81
C ASP A 399 11.60 -11.55 -18.90
N LEU A 400 11.00 -10.74 -18.02
CA LEU A 400 11.19 -9.31 -17.96
C LEU A 400 12.22 -8.94 -16.88
N PRO A 401 13.17 -8.05 -17.17
CA PRO A 401 14.10 -7.59 -16.15
C PRO A 401 13.37 -6.79 -15.06
N SER A 402 13.81 -6.93 -13.82
CA SER A 402 13.38 -6.03 -12.74
C SER A 402 13.82 -4.60 -13.05
N ASN A 403 12.94 -3.63 -12.78
CA ASN A 403 13.27 -2.20 -12.93
C ASN A 403 14.21 -1.71 -11.80
N GLU A 404 14.66 -2.59 -10.90
CA GLU A 404 15.63 -2.23 -9.89
C GLU A 404 16.99 -1.97 -10.55
N THR A 405 17.52 -0.76 -10.35
CA THR A 405 18.93 -0.46 -10.57
C THR A 405 19.75 -1.46 -9.72
N PRO A 406 20.75 -2.14 -10.26
CA PRO A 406 21.51 -3.15 -9.51
C PRO A 406 22.02 -2.52 -8.22
N LYS A 407 21.68 -3.14 -7.09
CA LYS A 407 22.25 -2.80 -5.77
C LYS A 407 23.76 -3.13 -5.85
N ASN A 408 24.58 -2.11 -6.13
CA ASN A 408 26.04 -2.17 -6.00
C ASN A 408 26.45 -2.09 -4.54
#